data_c903a17e052118c005c0a123088aeef1
#
_entry.id   c903a17e052118c005c0a123088aeef1
#
_cell.length_a   1.000
_cell.length_b   1.000
_cell.length_c   1.000
_cell.angle_alpha   90.00
_cell.angle_beta   90.00
_cell.angle_gamma   90.00
#
_symmetry.space_group_name_H-M   'P 1'
#
loop_
_entity.id
_entity.type
_entity.pdbx_description
1 polymer ?
#
loop_
_entity_poly.entity_id
_entity_poly.type
_entity_poly.pdbx_seq_one_letter_code
_entity_poly.pdbx_strand_id
1 'polypeptide(L)'
;VFPHMIVPLFVGREKSVRALEDVVNDDKQILLLAQKNGNQDDPGESDVYWTGTLASVLQLLKLPDQTVKVLVEGKTRARIRKFVPNANFFQAEVELLPDEAGREDEAEALARGVSQQFENYVKLNKKVSVEVLTNIGQITDHSKLADAVAAQLTVKITDKQALLETPRVADRLEKVYSLMEGEIGVLQVERKIRSRVKRQMEKTQREYYLNEQLK
;
A
#
# COMPACT_ATOMS: atom_id res chain seq x y z
N VAL A 1 -3.42 3.79 -2.71
CA VAL A 1 -2.34 4.22 -3.61
C VAL A 1 -1.55 5.33 -2.92
N PHE A 2 -0.25 5.22 -2.92
CA PHE A 2 0.66 6.24 -2.40
C PHE A 2 1.16 7.14 -3.53
N PRO A 3 1.63 8.36 -3.23
CA PRO A 3 2.32 9.19 -4.22
C PRO A 3 3.49 8.46 -4.88
N HIS A 4 3.77 8.79 -6.12
CA HIS A 4 4.84 8.22 -6.95
C HIS A 4 4.63 6.76 -7.38
N MET A 5 3.52 6.13 -7.02
CA MET A 5 3.18 4.79 -7.50
C MET A 5 2.52 4.86 -8.88
N ILE A 6 2.88 3.92 -9.75
CA ILE A 6 2.17 3.65 -10.99
C ILE A 6 1.53 2.28 -10.85
N VAL A 7 0.20 2.23 -10.83
CA VAL A 7 -0.53 0.99 -10.60
C VAL A 7 -1.69 0.83 -11.58
N PRO A 8 -1.97 -0.40 -12.03
CA PRO A 8 -3.20 -0.72 -12.72
C PRO A 8 -4.33 -0.93 -11.72
N LEU A 9 -5.49 -0.34 -12.00
CA LEU A 9 -6.69 -0.54 -11.21
C LEU A 9 -7.81 -1.07 -12.11
N PHE A 10 -8.61 -2.00 -11.58
CA PHE A 10 -9.81 -2.49 -12.23
C PHE A 10 -11.01 -1.83 -11.57
N VAL A 11 -11.75 -1.04 -12.33
CA VAL A 11 -12.86 -0.22 -11.84
C VAL A 11 -14.16 -0.73 -12.45
N GLY A 12 -15.08 -1.18 -11.61
CA GLY A 12 -16.36 -1.73 -12.06
C GLY A 12 -17.58 -0.96 -11.53
N ARG A 13 -17.40 -0.13 -10.51
CA ARG A 13 -18.51 0.65 -9.95
C ARG A 13 -18.88 1.81 -10.87
N GLU A 14 -20.17 1.96 -11.12
CA GLU A 14 -20.69 2.95 -12.07
C GLU A 14 -20.22 4.38 -11.78
N LYS A 15 -20.29 4.81 -10.52
CA LYS A 15 -19.85 6.15 -10.12
C LYS A 15 -18.35 6.35 -10.37
N SER A 16 -17.53 5.35 -10.10
CA SER A 16 -16.09 5.42 -10.33
C SER A 16 -15.75 5.45 -11.82
N VAL A 17 -16.46 4.68 -12.62
CA VAL A 17 -16.28 4.67 -14.09
C VAL A 17 -16.67 6.06 -14.67
N ARG A 18 -17.76 6.63 -14.23
CA ARG A 18 -18.19 7.97 -14.67
C ARG A 18 -17.19 9.06 -14.26
N ALA A 19 -16.62 8.97 -13.06
CA ALA A 19 -15.58 9.89 -12.61
C ALA A 19 -14.34 9.81 -13.50
N LEU A 20 -13.92 8.61 -13.88
CA LEU A 20 -12.78 8.39 -14.78
C LEU A 20 -13.06 8.96 -16.19
N GLU A 21 -14.24 8.76 -16.71
CA GLU A 21 -14.63 9.30 -18.02
C GLU A 21 -14.58 10.83 -18.02
N ASP A 22 -15.06 11.47 -16.96
CA ASP A 22 -14.99 12.94 -16.82
C ASP A 22 -13.54 13.42 -16.76
N VAL A 23 -12.68 12.75 -16.01
CA VAL A 23 -11.26 13.09 -15.88
C VAL A 23 -10.52 12.98 -17.21
N VAL A 24 -10.76 11.91 -17.96
CA VAL A 24 -10.09 11.67 -19.25
C VAL A 24 -10.52 12.71 -20.28
N ASN A 25 -11.80 13.08 -20.30
CA ASN A 25 -12.33 14.05 -21.27
C ASN A 25 -11.81 15.47 -21.02
N ASP A 26 -11.59 15.85 -19.77
CA ASP A 26 -11.23 17.23 -19.40
C ASP A 26 -9.76 17.35 -18.94
N ASP A 27 -8.96 16.31 -19.09
CA ASP A 27 -7.55 16.26 -18.64
C ASP A 27 -7.37 16.65 -17.16
N LYS A 28 -8.29 16.24 -16.33
CA LYS A 28 -8.29 16.50 -14.89
C LYS A 28 -7.53 15.41 -14.14
N GLN A 29 -7.30 15.66 -12.87
CA GLN A 29 -6.76 14.67 -11.94
C GLN A 29 -7.88 13.99 -11.17
N ILE A 30 -7.66 12.75 -10.75
CA ILE A 30 -8.58 11.97 -9.92
C ILE A 30 -8.02 11.82 -8.52
N LEU A 31 -8.90 11.92 -7.51
CA LEU A 31 -8.53 11.64 -6.13
C LEU A 31 -8.86 10.19 -5.80
N LEU A 32 -7.84 9.43 -5.41
CA LEU A 32 -7.96 8.03 -5.03
C LEU A 32 -8.11 7.93 -3.51
N LEU A 33 -9.24 7.41 -3.07
CA LEU A 33 -9.59 7.26 -1.65
C LEU A 33 -9.78 5.79 -1.30
N ALA A 34 -9.37 5.42 -0.10
CA ALA A 34 -9.65 4.10 0.44
C ALA A 34 -11.04 4.07 1.09
N GLN A 35 -11.76 2.96 0.93
CA GLN A 35 -12.96 2.69 1.68
C GLN A 35 -12.61 2.18 3.07
N LYS A 36 -13.42 2.56 4.06
CA LYS A 36 -13.29 2.03 5.42
C LYS A 36 -13.67 0.55 5.49
N ASN A 37 -14.64 0.13 4.67
CA ASN A 37 -15.04 -1.27 4.50
C ASN A 37 -15.05 -1.60 3.01
N GLY A 38 -14.09 -2.42 2.57
CA GLY A 38 -13.93 -2.80 1.16
C GLY A 38 -15.06 -3.65 0.60
N ASN A 39 -15.88 -4.27 1.46
CA ASN A 39 -17.00 -5.11 1.05
C ASN A 39 -18.29 -4.32 0.74
N GLN A 40 -18.28 -3.02 0.98
CA GLN A 40 -19.44 -2.17 0.71
C GLN A 40 -19.49 -1.79 -0.76
N ASP A 41 -20.59 -2.13 -1.44
CA ASP A 41 -20.73 -1.93 -2.89
C ASP A 41 -21.04 -0.49 -3.29
N ASP A 42 -21.78 0.24 -2.46
CA ASP A 42 -22.14 1.64 -2.72
C ASP A 42 -21.78 2.51 -1.52
N PRO A 43 -20.47 2.86 -1.35
CA PRO A 43 -20.05 3.67 -0.24
C PRO A 43 -20.55 5.11 -0.35
N GLY A 44 -21.00 5.66 0.78
CA GLY A 44 -21.33 7.07 0.91
C GLY A 44 -20.10 7.91 1.32
N GLU A 45 -20.31 9.20 1.52
CA GLU A 45 -19.25 10.14 1.89
C GLU A 45 -18.56 9.78 3.21
N SER A 46 -19.29 9.21 4.17
CA SER A 46 -18.75 8.79 5.46
C SER A 46 -18.06 7.43 5.43
N ASP A 47 -18.21 6.69 4.33
CA ASP A 47 -17.69 5.32 4.19
C ASP A 47 -16.29 5.28 3.58
N VAL A 48 -15.74 6.42 3.22
CA VAL A 48 -14.39 6.58 2.67
C VAL A 48 -13.54 7.45 3.57
N TYR A 49 -12.24 7.23 3.54
CA TYR A 49 -11.29 8.14 4.18
C TYR A 49 -11.17 9.41 3.34
N TRP A 50 -10.99 10.55 4.00
CA TRP A 50 -10.97 11.84 3.32
C TRP A 50 -9.58 12.28 2.86
N THR A 51 -8.56 11.60 3.31
CA THR A 51 -7.19 11.81 2.83
C THR A 51 -6.83 10.70 1.85
N GLY A 52 -6.33 11.06 0.70
CA GLY A 52 -5.94 10.13 -0.33
C GLY A 52 -4.83 10.68 -1.21
N THR A 53 -4.71 10.13 -2.41
CA THR A 53 -3.68 10.50 -3.37
C THR A 53 -4.33 11.08 -4.62
N LEU A 54 -3.95 12.31 -4.96
CA LEU A 54 -4.30 12.92 -6.22
C LEU A 54 -3.44 12.28 -7.31
N ALA A 55 -4.07 11.76 -8.35
CA ALA A 55 -3.43 10.96 -9.37
C ALA A 55 -3.78 11.41 -10.78
N SER A 56 -2.88 11.12 -11.70
CA SER A 56 -3.12 11.30 -13.14
C SER A 56 -3.46 9.97 -13.77
N VAL A 57 -4.40 9.97 -14.72
CA VAL A 57 -4.73 8.78 -15.50
C VAL A 57 -3.78 8.72 -16.70
N LEU A 58 -2.95 7.66 -16.74
CA LEU A 58 -1.99 7.46 -17.83
C LEU A 58 -2.62 6.71 -19.01
N GLN A 59 -3.49 5.76 -18.73
CA GLN A 59 -4.14 4.93 -19.74
C GLN A 59 -5.47 4.42 -19.22
N LEU A 60 -6.47 4.36 -20.09
CA LEU A 60 -7.79 3.82 -19.77
C LEU A 60 -8.20 2.84 -20.86
N LEU A 61 -8.56 1.62 -20.46
CA LEU A 61 -9.01 0.57 -21.37
C LEU A 61 -10.37 0.03 -20.89
N LYS A 62 -11.37 0.12 -21.73
CA LYS A 62 -12.69 -0.46 -21.47
C LYS A 62 -12.67 -1.96 -21.81
N LEU A 63 -13.11 -2.79 -20.87
CA LEU A 63 -13.19 -4.23 -21.03
C LEU A 63 -14.61 -4.66 -21.49
N PRO A 64 -14.76 -5.86 -22.12
CA PRO A 64 -16.06 -6.32 -22.61
C PRO A 64 -17.15 -6.47 -21.56
N ASP A 65 -16.77 -6.69 -20.29
CA ASP A 65 -17.70 -6.84 -19.15
C ASP A 65 -18.12 -5.50 -18.51
N GLN A 66 -17.86 -4.37 -19.17
CA GLN A 66 -18.10 -3.00 -18.73
C GLN A 66 -17.19 -2.52 -17.59
N THR A 67 -16.27 -3.34 -17.11
CA THR A 67 -15.21 -2.86 -16.21
C THR A 67 -14.18 -2.07 -16.99
N VAL A 68 -13.46 -1.20 -16.29
CA VAL A 68 -12.42 -0.35 -16.88
C VAL A 68 -11.11 -0.69 -16.21
N LYS A 69 -10.10 -1.00 -17.01
CA LYS A 69 -8.72 -1.09 -16.55
C LYS A 69 -8.07 0.27 -16.73
N VAL A 70 -7.58 0.85 -15.65
CA VAL A 70 -6.96 2.16 -15.68
C VAL A 70 -5.56 2.08 -15.10
N LEU A 71 -4.60 2.73 -15.76
CA LEU A 71 -3.25 2.90 -15.25
C LEU A 71 -3.16 4.30 -14.67
N VAL A 72 -2.88 4.40 -13.37
CA VAL A 72 -2.81 5.67 -12.67
C VAL A 72 -1.43 5.89 -12.08
N GLU A 73 -1.02 7.15 -12.02
CA GLU A 73 0.20 7.59 -11.36
C GLU A 73 -0.15 8.51 -10.20
N GLY A 74 0.17 8.08 -8.99
CA GLY A 74 0.00 8.91 -7.80
C GLY A 74 0.94 10.11 -7.83
N LYS A 75 0.42 11.29 -7.53
CA LYS A 75 1.18 12.55 -7.58
C LYS A 75 1.39 13.14 -6.20
N THR A 76 0.33 13.53 -5.52
CA THR A 76 0.38 14.30 -4.30
C THR A 76 -0.68 13.83 -3.33
N ARG A 77 -0.38 13.90 -2.03
CA ARG A 77 -1.39 13.72 -0.99
C ARG A 77 -2.39 14.86 -1.04
N ALA A 78 -3.65 14.54 -0.84
CA ALA A 78 -4.72 15.53 -0.79
C ALA A 78 -5.79 15.10 0.21
N ARG A 79 -6.46 16.07 0.81
CA ARG A 79 -7.56 15.86 1.73
C ARG A 79 -8.79 16.58 1.24
N ILE A 80 -9.95 15.92 1.35
CA ILE A 80 -11.23 16.52 0.99
C ILE A 80 -11.57 17.61 2.01
N ARG A 81 -11.93 18.79 1.52
CA ARG A 81 -12.53 19.86 2.32
C ARG A 81 -14.02 19.67 2.43
N LYS A 82 -14.68 19.48 1.28
CA LYS A 82 -16.11 19.22 1.19
C LYS A 82 -16.43 18.50 -0.12
N PHE A 83 -17.49 17.72 -0.11
CA PHE A 83 -18.04 17.16 -1.33
C PHE A 83 -18.85 18.21 -2.08
N VAL A 84 -18.74 18.19 -3.39
CA VAL A 84 -19.51 19.06 -4.29
C VAL A 84 -20.68 18.25 -4.85
N PRO A 85 -21.92 18.77 -4.85
CA PRO A 85 -23.05 18.02 -5.39
C PRO A 85 -22.82 17.62 -6.85
N ASN A 86 -22.97 16.30 -7.12
CA ASN A 86 -22.89 15.73 -8.46
C ASN A 86 -23.72 14.45 -8.50
N ALA A 87 -24.65 14.36 -9.45
CA ALA A 87 -25.57 13.23 -9.54
C ALA A 87 -24.91 11.95 -10.07
N ASN A 88 -23.80 12.04 -10.77
CA ASN A 88 -23.21 10.93 -11.52
C ASN A 88 -22.02 10.28 -10.82
N PHE A 89 -21.25 11.03 -10.04
CA PHE A 89 -20.08 10.56 -9.32
C PHE A 89 -19.75 11.47 -8.13
N PHE A 90 -18.83 11.03 -7.29
CA PHE A 90 -18.33 11.88 -6.21
C PHE A 90 -17.38 12.94 -6.77
N GLN A 91 -17.65 14.17 -6.43
CA GLN A 91 -16.81 15.32 -6.73
C GLN A 91 -16.51 16.08 -5.44
N ALA A 92 -15.31 16.58 -5.29
CA ALA A 92 -14.90 17.23 -4.05
C ALA A 92 -13.93 18.39 -4.29
N GLU A 93 -13.99 19.37 -3.40
CA GLU A 93 -12.93 20.36 -3.26
C GLU A 93 -11.87 19.77 -2.32
N VAL A 94 -10.61 19.83 -2.74
CA VAL A 94 -9.49 19.23 -2.02
C VAL A 94 -8.47 20.27 -1.62
N GLU A 95 -7.75 19.94 -0.54
CA GLU A 95 -6.59 20.66 -0.07
C GLU A 95 -5.36 19.76 -0.31
N LEU A 96 -4.34 20.31 -0.98
CA LEU A 96 -3.10 19.57 -1.15
C LEU A 96 -2.35 19.49 0.18
N LEU A 97 -1.76 18.33 0.45
CA LEU A 97 -0.95 18.07 1.63
C LEU A 97 0.50 17.86 1.18
N PRO A 98 1.29 18.95 1.02
CA PRO A 98 2.68 18.80 0.64
C PRO A 98 3.49 18.19 1.78
N ASP A 99 4.63 17.57 1.42
CA ASP A 99 5.54 17.04 2.41
C ASP A 99 6.05 18.15 3.31
N GLU A 100 6.07 17.90 4.62
CA GLU A 100 6.63 18.81 5.59
C GLU A 100 8.09 18.46 5.84
N ALA A 101 8.97 19.44 5.66
CA ALA A 101 10.39 19.31 5.95
C ALA A 101 10.60 19.29 7.46
N GLY A 102 11.44 18.37 7.92
CA GLY A 102 11.94 18.33 9.29
C GLY A 102 13.44 18.54 9.30
N ARG A 103 14.11 18.03 10.35
CA ARG A 103 15.58 18.03 10.40
C ARG A 103 16.11 17.01 9.39
N GLU A 104 16.98 17.48 8.51
CA GLU A 104 17.57 16.64 7.44
C GLU A 104 18.41 15.49 8.01
N ASP A 105 19.16 15.72 9.07
CA ASP A 105 19.96 14.70 9.73
C ASP A 105 19.11 13.58 10.32
N GLU A 106 17.97 13.92 10.94
CA GLU A 106 17.01 12.96 11.46
C GLU A 106 16.37 12.13 10.34
N ALA A 107 15.92 12.80 9.27
CA ALA A 107 15.32 12.14 8.12
C ALA A 107 16.31 11.20 7.42
N GLU A 108 17.56 11.61 7.27
CA GLU A 108 18.61 10.77 6.68
C GLU A 108 18.89 9.52 7.50
N ALA A 109 19.01 9.67 8.82
CA ALA A 109 19.24 8.54 9.72
C ALA A 109 18.07 7.54 9.67
N LEU A 110 16.83 8.05 9.69
CA LEU A 110 15.63 7.22 9.58
C LEU A 110 15.53 6.53 8.22
N ALA A 111 15.86 7.24 7.14
CA ALA A 111 15.86 6.67 5.79
C ALA A 111 16.85 5.51 5.65
N ARG A 112 18.05 5.65 6.20
CA ARG A 112 19.04 4.55 6.24
C ARG A 112 18.52 3.35 7.03
N GLY A 113 17.91 3.60 8.18
CA GLY A 113 17.27 2.56 9.00
C GLY A 113 16.15 1.85 8.27
N VAL A 114 15.29 2.59 7.58
CA VAL A 114 14.20 2.03 6.76
C VAL A 114 14.75 1.16 5.63
N SER A 115 15.75 1.64 4.90
CA SER A 115 16.36 0.88 3.80
C SER A 115 16.98 -0.43 4.28
N GLN A 116 17.72 -0.40 5.37
CA GLN A 116 18.34 -1.58 5.96
C GLN A 116 17.28 -2.58 6.46
N GLN A 117 16.26 -2.08 7.14
CA GLN A 117 15.18 -2.92 7.65
C GLN A 117 14.35 -3.52 6.51
N PHE A 118 14.19 -2.81 5.41
CA PHE A 118 13.52 -3.34 4.23
C PHE A 118 14.27 -4.51 3.60
N GLU A 119 15.60 -4.48 3.57
CA GLU A 119 16.40 -5.64 3.16
C GLU A 119 16.10 -6.87 4.03
N ASN A 120 16.05 -6.69 5.34
CA ASN A 120 15.69 -7.77 6.26
C ASN A 120 14.26 -8.29 6.02
N TYR A 121 13.33 -7.38 5.79
CA TYR A 121 11.94 -7.71 5.48
C TYR A 121 11.82 -8.56 4.21
N VAL A 122 12.51 -8.19 3.15
CA VAL A 122 12.51 -8.91 1.87
C VAL A 122 13.09 -10.32 2.01
N LYS A 123 14.13 -10.50 2.82
CA LYS A 123 14.70 -11.83 3.10
C LYS A 123 13.69 -12.77 3.75
N LEU A 124 12.79 -12.25 4.57
CA LEU A 124 11.79 -13.03 5.30
C LEU A 124 10.47 -13.16 4.52
N ASN A 125 10.13 -12.17 3.71
CA ASN A 125 8.90 -12.15 2.93
C ASN A 125 9.19 -12.44 1.45
N LYS A 126 8.99 -13.69 1.04
CA LYS A 126 9.25 -14.13 -0.33
C LYS A 126 8.30 -13.57 -1.38
N LYS A 127 7.24 -12.89 -0.96
CA LYS A 127 6.28 -12.24 -1.87
C LYS A 127 6.85 -10.98 -2.50
N VAL A 128 7.88 -10.39 -1.91
CA VAL A 128 8.56 -9.21 -2.45
C VAL A 128 9.73 -9.65 -3.31
N SER A 129 9.79 -9.18 -4.55
CA SER A 129 10.82 -9.58 -5.50
C SER A 129 12.16 -8.84 -5.24
N VAL A 130 13.26 -9.46 -5.67
CA VAL A 130 14.59 -8.84 -5.63
C VAL A 130 14.64 -7.57 -6.48
N GLU A 131 13.89 -7.52 -7.58
CA GLU A 131 13.78 -6.34 -8.44
C GLU A 131 13.22 -5.14 -7.68
N VAL A 132 12.18 -5.34 -6.87
CA VAL A 132 11.60 -4.30 -6.01
C VAL A 132 12.64 -3.79 -5.01
N LEU A 133 13.40 -4.69 -4.39
CA LEU A 133 14.47 -4.32 -3.46
C LEU A 133 15.53 -3.45 -4.14
N THR A 134 15.95 -3.82 -5.36
CA THR A 134 16.93 -3.06 -6.15
C THR A 134 16.38 -1.67 -6.48
N ASN A 135 15.14 -1.58 -6.93
CA ASN A 135 14.50 -0.31 -7.28
C ASN A 135 14.40 0.62 -6.08
N ILE A 136 13.97 0.10 -4.94
CA ILE A 136 13.86 0.89 -3.71
C ILE A 136 15.24 1.35 -3.22
N GLY A 137 16.26 0.51 -3.34
CA GLY A 137 17.64 0.87 -2.99
C GLY A 137 18.21 2.04 -3.78
N GLN A 138 17.66 2.35 -4.94
CA GLN A 138 18.09 3.46 -5.79
C GLN A 138 17.37 4.78 -5.48
N ILE A 139 16.35 4.77 -4.63
CA ILE A 139 15.59 5.96 -4.28
C ILE A 139 16.39 6.82 -3.31
N THR A 140 16.65 8.06 -3.69
CA THR A 140 17.40 9.03 -2.87
C THR A 140 16.49 10.01 -2.12
N ASP A 141 15.30 10.29 -2.63
CA ASP A 141 14.32 11.15 -1.99
C ASP A 141 13.68 10.42 -0.80
N HIS A 142 13.74 11.00 0.39
CA HIS A 142 13.28 10.36 1.63
C HIS A 142 11.77 10.14 1.65
N SER A 143 10.98 11.10 1.16
CA SER A 143 9.54 10.98 1.05
C SER A 143 9.14 9.85 0.11
N LYS A 144 9.76 9.81 -1.04
CA LYS A 144 9.54 8.77 -2.05
C LYS A 144 9.92 7.38 -1.53
N LEU A 145 11.02 7.29 -0.79
CA LEU A 145 11.46 6.05 -0.14
C LEU A 145 10.41 5.55 0.85
N ALA A 146 9.93 6.42 1.73
CA ALA A 146 8.91 6.06 2.72
C ALA A 146 7.65 5.50 2.04
N ASP A 147 7.17 6.17 1.01
CA ASP A 147 5.96 5.76 0.28
C ASP A 147 6.17 4.47 -0.51
N ALA A 148 7.33 4.30 -1.14
CA ALA A 148 7.65 3.08 -1.89
C ALA A 148 7.74 1.85 -0.99
N VAL A 149 8.36 1.98 0.18
CA VAL A 149 8.41 0.90 1.18
C VAL A 149 7.02 0.61 1.75
N ALA A 150 6.27 1.65 2.12
CA ALA A 150 4.91 1.51 2.63
C ALA A 150 4.00 0.71 1.68
N ALA A 151 4.15 0.93 0.39
CA ALA A 151 3.39 0.22 -0.64
C ALA A 151 3.65 -1.29 -0.66
N GLN A 152 4.83 -1.73 -0.22
CA GLN A 152 5.21 -3.14 -0.21
C GLN A 152 4.80 -3.88 1.06
N LEU A 153 4.38 -3.18 2.09
CA LEU A 153 3.99 -3.79 3.36
C LEU A 153 2.60 -4.42 3.27
N THR A 154 2.42 -5.57 3.93
CA THR A 154 1.13 -6.27 4.03
C THR A 154 0.40 -5.95 5.33
N VAL A 155 0.44 -4.70 5.72
CA VAL A 155 -0.24 -4.19 6.91
C VAL A 155 -1.71 -3.83 6.61
N LYS A 156 -2.47 -3.57 7.65
CA LYS A 156 -3.89 -3.23 7.53
C LYS A 156 -4.07 -1.91 6.77
N ILE A 157 -5.25 -1.76 6.16
CA ILE A 157 -5.60 -0.54 5.45
C ILE A 157 -5.57 0.70 6.36
N THR A 158 -5.94 0.53 7.64
CA THR A 158 -5.88 1.59 8.65
C THR A 158 -4.44 2.08 8.88
N ASP A 159 -3.46 1.18 8.86
CA ASP A 159 -2.05 1.53 9.00
C ASP A 159 -1.53 2.27 7.78
N LYS A 160 -1.89 1.80 6.58
CA LYS A 160 -1.54 2.49 5.33
C LYS A 160 -2.19 3.86 5.23
N GLN A 161 -3.44 3.98 5.68
CA GLN A 161 -4.13 5.26 5.72
C GLN A 161 -3.44 6.24 6.68
N ALA A 162 -2.99 5.78 7.83
CA ALA A 162 -2.24 6.60 8.78
C ALA A 162 -0.95 7.16 8.14
N LEU A 163 -0.28 6.37 7.31
CA LEU A 163 0.90 6.82 6.56
C LEU A 163 0.55 7.89 5.52
N LEU A 164 -0.58 7.75 4.83
CA LEU A 164 -1.07 8.79 3.92
C LEU A 164 -1.39 10.09 4.63
N GLU A 165 -1.87 10.01 5.86
CA GLU A 165 -2.24 11.17 6.68
C GLU A 165 -1.06 11.81 7.40
N THR A 166 0.17 11.32 7.16
CA THR A 166 1.40 11.81 7.80
C THR A 166 2.25 12.59 6.77
N PRO A 167 2.08 13.92 6.67
CA PRO A 167 2.84 14.71 5.69
C PRO A 167 4.29 14.94 6.09
N ARG A 168 4.63 14.90 7.37
CA ARG A 168 6.01 15.07 7.84
C ARG A 168 6.83 13.83 7.51
N VAL A 169 7.88 14.00 6.72
CA VAL A 169 8.67 12.90 6.16
C VAL A 169 9.35 12.07 7.25
N ALA A 170 9.95 12.70 8.25
CA ALA A 170 10.59 11.99 9.37
C ALA A 170 9.60 11.12 10.15
N ASP A 171 8.43 11.64 10.44
CA ASP A 171 7.37 10.89 11.15
C ASP A 171 6.87 9.71 10.32
N ARG A 172 6.77 9.89 9.00
CA ARG A 172 6.36 8.82 8.09
C ARG A 172 7.40 7.72 8.03
N LEU A 173 8.68 8.07 7.92
CA LEU A 173 9.78 7.09 7.94
C LEU A 173 9.78 6.29 9.26
N GLU A 174 9.57 6.96 10.38
CA GLU A 174 9.50 6.31 11.69
C GLU A 174 8.33 5.33 11.77
N LYS A 175 7.15 5.71 11.28
CA LYS A 175 5.98 4.83 11.23
C LYS A 175 6.20 3.63 10.33
N VAL A 176 6.79 3.83 9.15
CA VAL A 176 7.13 2.74 8.22
C VAL A 176 8.10 1.77 8.87
N TYR A 177 9.13 2.28 9.54
CA TYR A 177 10.10 1.45 10.27
C TYR A 177 9.41 0.60 11.34
N SER A 178 8.56 1.22 12.16
CA SER A 178 7.83 0.54 13.21
C SER A 178 6.89 -0.55 12.68
N LEU A 179 6.18 -0.28 11.60
CA LEU A 179 5.30 -1.26 10.95
C LEU A 179 6.09 -2.43 10.38
N MET A 180 7.25 -2.18 9.74
CA MET A 180 8.15 -3.22 9.26
C MET A 180 8.68 -4.09 10.40
N GLU A 181 9.08 -3.47 11.49
CA GLU A 181 9.58 -4.19 12.66
C GLU A 181 8.53 -5.16 13.20
N GLY A 182 7.27 -4.72 13.29
CA GLY A 182 6.14 -5.57 13.65
C GLY A 182 5.95 -6.73 12.67
N GLU A 183 5.97 -6.46 11.38
CA GLU A 183 5.84 -7.49 10.33
C GLU A 183 6.99 -8.50 10.36
N ILE A 184 8.21 -8.03 10.54
CA ILE A 184 9.39 -8.90 10.67
C ILE A 184 9.25 -9.82 11.86
N GLY A 185 8.78 -9.30 13.00
CA GLY A 185 8.52 -10.09 14.20
C GLY A 185 7.53 -11.23 13.92
N VAL A 186 6.43 -10.95 13.25
CA VAL A 186 5.43 -11.95 12.87
C VAL A 186 6.03 -13.00 11.92
N LEU A 187 6.77 -12.58 10.91
CA LEU A 187 7.40 -13.48 9.95
C LEU A 187 8.43 -14.40 10.60
N GLN A 188 9.18 -13.90 11.57
CA GLN A 188 10.13 -14.70 12.35
C GLN A 188 9.42 -15.76 13.19
N VAL A 189 8.31 -15.42 13.84
CA VAL A 189 7.48 -16.36 14.60
C VAL A 189 6.89 -17.43 13.69
N GLU A 190 6.33 -17.04 12.55
CA GLU A 190 5.80 -17.97 11.55
C GLU A 190 6.87 -18.97 11.09
N ARG A 191 8.08 -18.50 10.83
CA ARG A 191 9.20 -19.34 10.44
C ARG A 191 9.55 -20.35 11.53
N LYS A 192 9.58 -19.93 12.80
CA LYS A 192 9.81 -20.81 13.94
C LYS A 192 8.72 -21.88 14.08
N ILE A 193 7.46 -21.48 13.90
CA ILE A 193 6.31 -22.39 13.96
C ILE A 193 6.40 -23.43 12.85
N ARG A 194 6.66 -23.02 11.61
CA ARG A 194 6.82 -23.97 10.49
C ARG A 194 7.93 -24.97 10.74
N SER A 195 9.07 -24.51 11.24
CA SER A 195 10.22 -25.37 11.57
C SER A 195 9.86 -26.37 12.66
N ARG A 196 9.15 -25.93 13.70
CA ARG A 196 8.69 -26.80 14.78
C ARG A 196 7.68 -27.84 14.30
N VAL A 197 6.70 -27.44 13.49
CA VAL A 197 5.70 -28.34 12.91
C VAL A 197 6.36 -29.37 12.01
N LYS A 198 7.30 -28.96 11.16
CA LYS A 198 8.07 -29.87 10.31
C LYS A 198 8.80 -30.92 11.11
N ARG A 199 9.50 -30.54 12.19
CA ARG A 199 10.20 -31.46 13.06
C ARG A 199 9.24 -32.44 13.73
N GLN A 200 8.08 -31.98 14.17
CA GLN A 200 7.07 -32.83 14.78
C GLN A 200 6.53 -33.85 13.78
N MET A 201 6.28 -33.44 12.55
CA MET A 201 5.82 -34.35 11.49
C MET A 201 6.87 -35.39 11.14
N GLU A 202 8.15 -35.02 11.05
CA GLU A 202 9.25 -35.96 10.80
C GLU A 202 9.38 -36.97 11.94
N LYS A 203 9.24 -36.52 13.17
CA LYS A 203 9.25 -37.39 14.35
C LYS A 203 8.10 -38.40 14.28
N THR A 204 6.89 -37.95 14.00
CA THR A 204 5.70 -38.81 13.88
C THR A 204 5.87 -39.83 12.77
N GLN A 205 6.42 -39.47 11.63
CA GLN A 205 6.69 -40.38 10.52
C GLN A 205 7.72 -41.44 10.92
N ARG A 206 8.78 -41.07 11.63
CA ARG A 206 9.77 -42.02 12.12
C ARG A 206 9.18 -43.03 13.12
N GLU A 207 8.36 -42.54 14.04
CA GLU A 207 7.68 -43.39 15.01
C GLU A 207 6.74 -44.37 14.32
N TYR A 208 5.99 -43.91 13.33
CA TYR A 208 5.13 -44.77 12.53
C TYR A 208 5.93 -45.84 11.78
N TYR A 209 7.01 -45.48 11.14
CA TYR A 209 7.89 -46.42 10.43
C TYR A 209 8.48 -47.47 11.32
N LEU A 210 8.98 -47.09 12.51
CA LEU A 210 9.49 -48.02 13.50
C LEU A 210 8.43 -48.97 14.00
N ASN A 211 7.24 -48.49 14.28
CA ASN A 211 6.12 -49.34 14.71
C ASN A 211 5.72 -50.35 13.64
N GLU A 212 5.73 -49.98 12.37
CA GLU A 212 5.47 -50.92 11.25
C GLU A 212 6.57 -52.01 11.14
N GLN A 213 7.80 -51.68 11.41
CA GLN A 213 8.89 -52.65 11.38
C GLN A 213 8.85 -53.67 12.56
N LEU A 214 8.21 -53.31 13.65
CA LEU A 214 8.07 -54.16 14.80
C LEU A 214 6.92 -55.16 14.73
N LYS A 215 6.07 -55.05 13.72
CA LYS A 215 5.00 -55.99 13.42
C LYS A 215 5.51 -57.11 12.54
#